data_588bf6c370b7f8a560ef2ccacbe580a8
#
_entry.id   588bf6c370b7f8a560ef2ccacbe580a8
#
_cell.length_a   1.000
_cell.length_b   1.000
_cell.length_c   1.000
_cell.angle_alpha   90.00
_cell.angle_beta   90.00
_cell.angle_gamma   90.00
#
_symmetry.space_group_name_H-M   'P 1'
#
loop_
_entity.id
_entity.type
_entity.pdbx_description
1 polymer ?
#
loop_
_entity_poly.entity_id
_entity_poly.type
_entity_poly.pdbx_seq_one_letter_code
_entity_poly.pdbx_strand_id
1 'polypeptide(L)'
;KALASEAEELVSDGNFEMVKVRLGRETLKQDLEAFRAVRAAVGKDILLPVDFNQGLDIEEALIRGRALDMEDVYWIEEAIVYDNFDGYARLTKELKTPIQIGENFHGPKDFSDAVAARACVYSMPDLERIGGVTGWLCAAAIAKDANIPMSSHIFPEASAHVMSVTPTAHRLEFTNWANPILTQPLKIEN
;
A
#
# COMPACT_ATOMS: atom_id res chain seq x y z
N LYS A 1 -10.32 -13.87 14.32
CA LYS A 1 -11.66 -13.29 14.59
C LYS A 1 -11.58 -11.77 14.75
N ALA A 2 -10.69 -11.22 15.60
CA ALA A 2 -10.60 -9.77 15.81
C ALA A 2 -10.36 -8.99 14.50
N LEU A 3 -9.36 -9.40 13.71
CA LEU A 3 -9.02 -8.73 12.45
C LEU A 3 -10.19 -8.71 11.43
N ALA A 4 -10.93 -9.82 11.32
CA ALA A 4 -12.07 -9.91 10.41
C ALA A 4 -13.26 -9.03 10.88
N SER A 5 -13.52 -8.97 12.19
CA SER A 5 -14.53 -8.09 12.77
C SER A 5 -14.19 -6.62 12.58
N GLU A 6 -12.91 -6.25 12.80
CA GLU A 6 -12.43 -4.89 12.57
C GLU A 6 -12.58 -4.46 11.09
N ALA A 7 -12.22 -5.34 10.16
CA ALA A 7 -12.38 -5.06 8.73
C ALA A 7 -13.87 -4.88 8.34
N GLU A 8 -14.77 -5.70 8.89
CA GLU A 8 -16.21 -5.58 8.67
C GLU A 8 -16.75 -4.25 9.21
N GLU A 9 -16.33 -3.84 10.41
CA GLU A 9 -16.68 -2.54 11.00
C GLU A 9 -16.18 -1.38 10.15
N LEU A 10 -14.94 -1.40 9.67
CA LEU A 10 -14.39 -0.37 8.78
C LEU A 10 -15.21 -0.23 7.49
N VAL A 11 -15.59 -1.34 6.87
CA VAL A 11 -16.40 -1.31 5.65
C VAL A 11 -17.82 -0.81 5.93
N SER A 12 -18.45 -1.28 7.02
CA SER A 12 -19.84 -0.89 7.34
C SER A 12 -19.97 0.58 7.78
N ASP A 13 -19.04 1.06 8.61
CA ASP A 13 -19.13 2.38 9.23
C ASP A 13 -18.47 3.47 8.39
N GLY A 14 -17.37 3.11 7.70
CA GLY A 14 -16.58 4.04 6.91
C GLY A 14 -16.87 4.03 5.41
N ASN A 15 -17.69 3.10 4.94
CA ASN A 15 -17.98 2.91 3.51
C ASN A 15 -16.71 2.79 2.64
N PHE A 16 -15.66 2.17 3.19
CA PHE A 16 -14.41 1.98 2.49
C PHE A 16 -14.55 0.90 1.41
N GLU A 17 -14.05 1.20 0.21
CA GLU A 17 -13.97 0.24 -0.90
C GLU A 17 -12.75 -0.68 -0.80
N MET A 18 -11.81 -0.36 0.09
CA MET A 18 -10.55 -1.09 0.25
C MET A 18 -10.11 -1.11 1.70
N VAL A 19 -9.64 -2.27 2.15
CA VAL A 19 -9.08 -2.48 3.49
C VAL A 19 -7.74 -3.19 3.38
N LYS A 20 -6.67 -2.55 3.86
CA LYS A 20 -5.32 -3.12 3.86
C LYS A 20 -5.15 -4.11 5.02
N VAL A 21 -4.65 -5.32 4.70
CA VAL A 21 -4.47 -6.42 5.65
C VAL A 21 -3.00 -6.60 5.99
N ARG A 22 -2.62 -6.39 7.25
CA ARG A 22 -1.26 -6.68 7.72
C ARG A 22 -1.02 -8.19 7.78
N LEU A 23 -0.02 -8.64 7.01
CA LEU A 23 0.50 -10.01 7.02
C LEU A 23 1.93 -10.07 7.60
N GLY A 24 2.62 -11.20 7.43
CA GLY A 24 3.95 -11.41 7.99
C GLY A 24 3.93 -12.21 9.30
N ARG A 25 2.95 -13.11 9.45
CA ARG A 25 2.90 -14.04 10.56
C ARG A 25 4.01 -15.08 10.45
N GLU A 26 4.22 -15.85 11.50
CA GLU A 26 5.26 -16.87 11.56
C GLU A 26 5.22 -17.84 10.36
N THR A 27 4.03 -18.21 9.89
CA THR A 27 3.88 -19.16 8.77
C THR A 27 2.96 -18.61 7.66
N LEU A 28 3.23 -19.01 6.43
CA LEU A 28 2.37 -18.77 5.27
C LEU A 28 0.91 -19.22 5.54
N LYS A 29 0.74 -20.36 6.20
CA LYS A 29 -0.61 -20.87 6.54
C LYS A 29 -1.39 -19.86 7.38
N GLN A 30 -0.76 -19.27 8.39
CA GLN A 30 -1.40 -18.25 9.25
C GLN A 30 -1.73 -16.99 8.47
N ASP A 31 -0.90 -16.58 7.51
CA ASP A 31 -1.18 -15.42 6.64
C ASP A 31 -2.40 -15.69 5.75
N LEU A 32 -2.45 -16.85 5.10
CA LEU A 32 -3.59 -17.24 4.27
C LEU A 32 -4.89 -17.38 5.09
N GLU A 33 -4.83 -17.96 6.28
CA GLU A 33 -5.99 -18.07 7.18
C GLU A 33 -6.50 -16.68 7.58
N ALA A 34 -5.59 -15.75 7.87
CA ALA A 34 -5.95 -14.36 8.22
C ALA A 34 -6.57 -13.62 7.03
N PHE A 35 -5.97 -13.70 5.86
CA PHE A 35 -6.48 -13.08 4.64
C PHE A 35 -7.88 -13.61 4.30
N ARG A 36 -8.06 -14.93 4.26
CA ARG A 36 -9.33 -15.57 3.95
C ARG A 36 -10.43 -15.24 4.97
N ALA A 37 -10.07 -15.09 6.24
CA ALA A 37 -11.01 -14.67 7.27
C ALA A 37 -11.50 -13.22 7.04
N VAL A 38 -10.63 -12.31 6.62
CA VAL A 38 -11.02 -10.94 6.24
C VAL A 38 -11.87 -10.96 4.98
N ARG A 39 -11.44 -11.67 3.93
CA ARG A 39 -12.21 -11.81 2.69
C ARG A 39 -13.62 -12.33 2.92
N ALA A 40 -13.78 -13.34 3.79
CA ALA A 40 -15.08 -13.89 4.15
C ALA A 40 -15.98 -12.89 4.89
N ALA A 41 -15.41 -11.99 5.69
CA ALA A 41 -16.13 -10.97 6.44
C ALA A 41 -16.59 -9.79 5.55
N VAL A 42 -15.70 -9.27 4.69
CA VAL A 42 -15.98 -8.06 3.91
C VAL A 42 -16.59 -8.34 2.53
N GLY A 43 -16.62 -9.59 2.10
CA GLY A 43 -17.15 -9.97 0.78
C GLY A 43 -16.16 -9.75 -0.37
N LYS A 44 -16.59 -10.08 -1.60
CA LYS A 44 -15.74 -10.10 -2.80
C LYS A 44 -15.52 -8.70 -3.43
N ASP A 45 -16.39 -7.75 -3.13
CA ASP A 45 -16.40 -6.44 -3.80
C ASP A 45 -15.43 -5.45 -3.14
N ILE A 46 -14.95 -5.74 -1.94
CA ILE A 46 -13.94 -4.95 -1.23
C ILE A 46 -12.53 -5.34 -1.70
N LEU A 47 -11.75 -4.37 -2.11
CA LEU A 47 -10.35 -4.57 -2.48
C LEU A 47 -9.50 -4.87 -1.22
N LEU A 48 -8.72 -5.92 -1.27
CA LEU A 48 -7.85 -6.33 -0.16
C LEU A 48 -6.39 -6.36 -0.58
N PRO A 49 -5.67 -5.24 -0.43
CA PRO A 49 -4.21 -5.25 -0.46
C PRO A 49 -3.65 -5.88 0.81
N VAL A 50 -2.44 -6.41 0.72
CA VAL A 50 -1.70 -6.95 1.86
C VAL A 50 -0.39 -6.21 2.05
N ASP A 51 0.05 -6.06 3.31
CA ASP A 51 1.25 -5.35 3.67
C ASP A 51 2.10 -6.21 4.62
N PHE A 52 3.35 -6.43 4.26
CA PHE A 52 4.34 -7.19 5.05
C PHE A 52 5.29 -6.28 5.85
N ASN A 53 5.26 -4.97 5.59
CA ASN A 53 6.10 -3.98 6.27
C ASN A 53 7.56 -4.43 6.38
N GLN A 54 8.14 -4.82 5.25
CA GLN A 54 9.54 -5.24 5.09
C GLN A 54 9.93 -6.52 5.88
N GLY A 55 8.94 -7.32 6.26
CA GLY A 55 9.13 -8.43 7.20
C GLY A 55 9.73 -9.71 6.60
N LEU A 56 9.91 -9.80 5.28
CA LEU A 56 10.34 -11.02 4.61
C LEU A 56 11.71 -10.85 3.94
N ASP A 57 12.41 -11.96 3.74
CA ASP A 57 13.46 -12.03 2.74
C ASP A 57 12.88 -12.32 1.35
N ILE A 58 13.70 -12.23 0.31
CA ILE A 58 13.24 -12.34 -1.08
C ILE A 58 12.67 -13.74 -1.41
N GLU A 59 13.24 -14.81 -0.87
CA GLU A 59 12.78 -16.16 -1.16
C GLU A 59 11.44 -16.44 -0.47
N GLU A 60 11.29 -16.03 0.78
CA GLU A 60 10.01 -16.12 1.50
C GLU A 60 8.94 -15.23 0.87
N ALA A 61 9.31 -14.02 0.41
CA ALA A 61 8.40 -13.12 -0.30
C ALA A 61 7.87 -13.75 -1.60
N LEU A 62 8.71 -14.45 -2.35
CA LEU A 62 8.30 -15.20 -3.55
C LEU A 62 7.37 -16.38 -3.21
N ILE A 63 7.68 -17.14 -2.15
CA ILE A 63 6.86 -18.26 -1.72
C ILE A 63 5.47 -17.77 -1.31
N ARG A 64 5.40 -16.75 -0.45
CA ARG A 64 4.12 -16.18 0.01
C ARG A 64 3.37 -15.46 -1.12
N GLY A 65 4.08 -14.70 -1.95
CA GLY A 65 3.50 -14.02 -3.09
C GLY A 65 2.83 -14.96 -4.08
N ARG A 66 3.47 -16.09 -4.44
CA ARG A 66 2.86 -17.10 -5.31
C ARG A 66 1.62 -17.75 -4.71
N ALA A 67 1.57 -17.92 -3.39
CA ALA A 67 0.37 -18.39 -2.73
C ALA A 67 -0.75 -17.34 -2.75
N LEU A 68 -0.39 -16.06 -2.53
CA LEU A 68 -1.32 -14.93 -2.59
C LEU A 68 -1.82 -14.64 -4.01
N ASP A 69 -1.08 -14.98 -5.06
CA ASP A 69 -1.53 -14.91 -6.46
C ASP A 69 -2.81 -15.73 -6.75
N MET A 70 -3.17 -16.64 -5.83
CA MET A 70 -4.37 -17.48 -5.92
C MET A 70 -5.54 -16.97 -5.05
N GLU A 71 -5.36 -15.87 -4.33
CA GLU A 71 -6.30 -15.39 -3.29
C GLU A 71 -7.01 -14.07 -3.64
N ASP A 72 -6.89 -13.58 -4.86
CA ASP A 72 -7.48 -12.30 -5.29
C ASP A 72 -7.01 -11.10 -4.44
N VAL A 73 -5.71 -11.04 -4.19
CA VAL A 73 -5.05 -9.93 -3.51
C VAL A 73 -4.91 -8.76 -4.47
N TYR A 74 -5.26 -7.54 -4.02
CA TYR A 74 -5.22 -6.36 -4.89
C TYR A 74 -3.79 -5.88 -5.16
N TRP A 75 -2.94 -5.79 -4.13
CA TRP A 75 -1.48 -5.64 -4.26
C TRP A 75 -0.75 -6.25 -3.07
N ILE A 76 0.54 -6.52 -3.24
CA ILE A 76 1.48 -6.84 -2.16
C ILE A 76 2.34 -5.61 -1.88
N GLU A 77 2.28 -5.12 -0.64
CA GLU A 77 2.98 -3.93 -0.18
C GLU A 77 4.18 -4.31 0.68
N GLU A 78 5.30 -3.63 0.41
CA GLU A 78 6.55 -3.70 1.18
C GLU A 78 6.92 -5.09 1.71
N ALA A 79 6.98 -6.08 0.80
CA ALA A 79 7.27 -7.47 1.19
C ALA A 79 8.67 -7.64 1.79
N ILE A 80 9.69 -6.94 1.24
CA ILE A 80 11.10 -7.01 1.63
C ILE A 80 11.61 -5.61 2.01
N VAL A 81 12.87 -5.51 2.45
CA VAL A 81 13.49 -4.22 2.80
C VAL A 81 13.36 -3.22 1.64
N TYR A 82 12.97 -1.98 1.98
CA TYR A 82 12.45 -0.97 1.04
C TYR A 82 13.42 -0.56 -0.08
N ASP A 83 14.72 -0.61 0.15
CA ASP A 83 15.78 -0.17 -0.77
C ASP A 83 16.37 -1.31 -1.63
N ASN A 84 15.87 -2.54 -1.47
CA ASN A 84 16.25 -3.67 -2.31
C ASN A 84 15.48 -3.65 -3.64
N PHE A 85 15.77 -2.68 -4.50
CA PHE A 85 15.04 -2.50 -5.76
C PHE A 85 15.22 -3.66 -6.74
N ASP A 86 16.36 -4.34 -6.74
CA ASP A 86 16.59 -5.54 -7.55
C ASP A 86 15.69 -6.70 -7.07
N GLY A 87 15.53 -6.85 -5.76
CA GLY A 87 14.61 -7.82 -5.16
C GLY A 87 13.17 -7.52 -5.54
N TYR A 88 12.73 -6.27 -5.45
CA TYR A 88 11.39 -5.86 -5.87
C TYR A 88 11.17 -6.03 -7.39
N ALA A 89 12.16 -5.74 -8.22
CA ALA A 89 12.10 -6.00 -9.66
C ALA A 89 11.88 -7.50 -9.96
N ARG A 90 12.51 -8.37 -9.17
CA ARG A 90 12.30 -9.82 -9.24
C ARG A 90 10.88 -10.19 -8.82
N LEU A 91 10.36 -9.65 -7.71
CA LEU A 91 8.99 -9.86 -7.26
C LEU A 91 7.98 -9.41 -8.32
N THR A 92 8.13 -8.18 -8.84
CA THR A 92 7.26 -7.62 -9.88
C THR A 92 7.23 -8.46 -11.16
N LYS A 93 8.36 -9.11 -11.49
CA LYS A 93 8.46 -9.98 -12.67
C LYS A 93 7.86 -11.37 -12.46
N GLU A 94 8.02 -11.95 -11.27
CA GLU A 94 7.69 -13.35 -11.01
C GLU A 94 6.27 -13.55 -10.43
N LEU A 95 5.67 -12.51 -9.84
CA LEU A 95 4.34 -12.56 -9.26
C LEU A 95 3.28 -11.98 -10.19
N LYS A 96 2.05 -12.45 -10.09
CA LYS A 96 0.89 -11.91 -10.81
C LYS A 96 0.27 -10.73 -10.06
N THR A 97 0.25 -10.81 -8.73
CA THR A 97 -0.25 -9.75 -7.87
C THR A 97 0.68 -8.54 -7.96
N PRO A 98 0.15 -7.35 -8.26
CA PRO A 98 0.95 -6.13 -8.35
C PRO A 98 1.75 -5.84 -7.08
N ILE A 99 2.96 -5.34 -7.23
CA ILE A 99 3.80 -4.87 -6.13
C ILE A 99 3.59 -3.38 -5.92
N GLN A 100 3.37 -2.96 -4.68
CA GLN A 100 3.35 -1.57 -4.23
C GLN A 100 4.46 -1.33 -3.24
N ILE A 101 5.20 -0.23 -3.43
CA ILE A 101 6.25 0.24 -2.52
C ILE A 101 6.25 1.77 -2.46
N GLY A 102 6.92 2.32 -1.46
CA GLY A 102 7.20 3.75 -1.46
C GLY A 102 7.03 4.47 -0.14
N GLU A 103 6.35 3.91 0.85
CA GLU A 103 6.18 4.56 2.15
C GLU A 103 7.52 4.92 2.81
N ASN A 104 8.57 4.17 2.51
CA ASN A 104 9.93 4.35 3.04
C ASN A 104 10.90 5.04 2.08
N PHE A 105 10.44 5.64 0.98
CA PHE A 105 11.30 6.45 0.11
C PHE A 105 11.76 7.74 0.79
N HIS A 106 13.07 7.95 0.86
CA HIS A 106 13.69 9.17 1.37
C HIS A 106 14.01 10.13 0.21
N GLY A 107 12.98 10.86 -0.22
CA GLY A 107 13.08 11.80 -1.34
C GLY A 107 12.78 11.17 -2.70
N PRO A 108 12.57 12.01 -3.74
CA PRO A 108 12.21 11.58 -5.08
C PRO A 108 13.25 10.71 -5.79
N LYS A 109 14.50 10.73 -5.31
CA LYS A 109 15.58 9.92 -5.89
C LYS A 109 15.29 8.43 -5.71
N ASP A 110 14.89 8.00 -4.51
CA ASP A 110 14.58 6.59 -4.25
C ASP A 110 13.46 6.10 -5.18
N PHE A 111 12.44 6.94 -5.38
CA PHE A 111 11.39 6.60 -6.33
C PHE A 111 11.90 6.50 -7.77
N SER A 112 12.77 7.43 -8.21
CA SER A 112 13.40 7.35 -9.53
C SER A 112 14.20 6.06 -9.71
N ASP A 113 14.96 5.64 -8.67
CA ASP A 113 15.74 4.41 -8.69
C ASP A 113 14.83 3.17 -8.76
N ALA A 114 13.75 3.16 -7.99
CA ALA A 114 12.74 2.09 -8.03
C ALA A 114 12.09 1.96 -9.42
N VAL A 115 11.76 3.08 -10.06
CA VAL A 115 11.22 3.12 -11.43
C VAL A 115 12.25 2.58 -12.43
N ALA A 116 13.50 3.02 -12.34
CA ALA A 116 14.58 2.56 -13.23
C ALA A 116 14.80 1.04 -13.11
N ALA A 117 14.69 0.50 -11.91
CA ALA A 117 14.77 -0.93 -11.65
C ALA A 117 13.50 -1.72 -12.03
N ARG A 118 12.38 -1.05 -12.35
CA ARG A 118 11.05 -1.67 -12.52
C ARG A 118 10.59 -2.42 -11.26
N ALA A 119 10.84 -1.83 -10.10
CA ALA A 119 10.63 -2.44 -8.80
C ALA A 119 9.16 -2.47 -8.37
N CYS A 120 8.27 -1.71 -9.00
CA CYS A 120 6.86 -1.67 -8.61
C CYS A 120 5.90 -1.45 -9.77
N VAL A 121 4.65 -1.81 -9.54
CA VAL A 121 3.50 -1.50 -10.41
C VAL A 121 2.75 -0.29 -9.88
N TYR A 122 2.64 -0.18 -8.55
CA TYR A 122 2.04 0.94 -7.83
C TYR A 122 3.07 1.56 -6.89
N SER A 123 2.94 2.87 -6.63
CA SER A 123 3.76 3.57 -5.64
C SER A 123 2.89 4.25 -4.61
N MET A 124 3.38 4.34 -3.35
CA MET A 124 2.70 5.06 -2.27
C MET A 124 3.69 5.82 -1.38
N PRO A 125 4.26 6.92 -1.88
CA PRO A 125 5.19 7.70 -1.06
C PRO A 125 4.49 8.31 0.15
N ASP A 126 5.24 8.37 1.25
CA ASP A 126 4.86 9.12 2.43
C ASP A 126 5.17 10.61 2.22
N LEU A 127 4.22 11.49 2.53
CA LEU A 127 4.38 12.92 2.29
C LEU A 127 5.55 13.54 3.07
N GLU A 128 5.80 13.06 4.29
CA GLU A 128 6.92 13.55 5.11
C GLU A 128 8.25 13.05 4.58
N ARG A 129 8.39 11.73 4.38
CA ARG A 129 9.63 11.08 3.96
C ARG A 129 10.08 11.44 2.55
N ILE A 130 9.13 11.64 1.63
CA ILE A 130 9.42 12.06 0.25
C ILE A 130 9.93 13.49 0.15
N GLY A 131 9.89 14.28 1.24
CA GLY A 131 10.37 15.66 1.28
C GLY A 131 9.28 16.72 1.21
N GLY A 132 8.12 16.45 1.79
CA GLY A 132 6.98 17.36 1.85
C GLY A 132 6.36 17.62 0.48
N VAL A 133 5.64 18.72 0.34
CA VAL A 133 4.93 19.09 -0.89
C VAL A 133 5.85 19.13 -2.11
N THR A 134 7.05 19.70 -1.98
CA THR A 134 8.01 19.80 -3.08
C THR A 134 8.50 18.43 -3.54
N GLY A 135 8.88 17.56 -2.60
CA GLY A 135 9.29 16.18 -2.89
C GLY A 135 8.15 15.39 -3.52
N TRP A 136 6.93 15.55 -3.01
CA TRP A 136 5.73 14.91 -3.58
C TRP A 136 5.50 15.31 -5.05
N LEU A 137 5.56 16.61 -5.37
CA LEU A 137 5.35 17.07 -6.74
C LEU A 137 6.44 16.54 -7.70
N CYS A 138 7.69 16.43 -7.24
CA CYS A 138 8.74 15.76 -8.01
C CYS A 138 8.42 14.26 -8.21
N ALA A 139 7.99 13.56 -7.17
CA ALA A 139 7.57 12.16 -7.24
C ALA A 139 6.37 11.98 -8.19
N ALA A 140 5.38 12.87 -8.13
CA ALA A 140 4.22 12.86 -9.01
C ALA A 140 4.60 13.05 -10.50
N ALA A 141 5.62 13.86 -10.79
CA ALA A 141 6.14 14.00 -12.15
C ALA A 141 6.82 12.71 -12.62
N ILE A 142 7.63 12.05 -11.77
CA ILE A 142 8.25 10.76 -12.06
C ILE A 142 7.17 9.69 -12.30
N ALA A 143 6.15 9.63 -11.44
CA ALA A 143 5.03 8.69 -11.57
C ALA A 143 4.27 8.89 -12.89
N LYS A 144 4.02 10.15 -13.28
CA LYS A 144 3.39 10.50 -14.54
C LYS A 144 4.19 10.00 -15.74
N ASP A 145 5.50 10.32 -15.76
CA ASP A 145 6.38 9.96 -16.89
C ASP A 145 6.53 8.44 -17.03
N ALA A 146 6.52 7.70 -15.92
CA ALA A 146 6.56 6.25 -15.87
C ALA A 146 5.18 5.58 -15.99
N ASN A 147 4.08 6.34 -15.99
CA ASN A 147 2.70 5.85 -15.95
C ASN A 147 2.44 4.90 -14.76
N ILE A 148 2.96 5.24 -13.58
CA ILE A 148 2.77 4.49 -12.35
C ILE A 148 1.65 5.14 -11.52
N PRO A 149 0.56 4.42 -11.19
CA PRO A 149 -0.45 4.90 -10.25
C PRO A 149 0.17 5.17 -8.88
N MET A 150 -0.13 6.35 -8.31
CA MET A 150 0.48 6.84 -7.09
C MET A 150 -0.58 7.04 -6.00
N SER A 151 -0.46 6.26 -4.93
CA SER A 151 -1.27 6.34 -3.72
C SER A 151 -0.57 7.20 -2.66
N SER A 152 -1.29 7.57 -1.60
CA SER A 152 -0.66 8.18 -0.42
C SER A 152 -0.42 7.13 0.67
N HIS A 153 0.58 7.40 1.52
CA HIS A 153 0.77 6.74 2.80
C HIS A 153 0.42 7.72 3.92
N ILE A 154 -0.44 7.30 4.84
CA ILE A 154 -0.92 8.05 6.01
C ILE A 154 -1.16 9.56 5.78
N PHE A 155 -1.28 10.35 6.87
CA PHE A 155 -1.50 11.81 6.85
C PHE A 155 -2.61 12.27 5.87
N PRO A 156 -3.83 11.69 5.92
CA PRO A 156 -4.89 11.99 4.94
C PRO A 156 -5.23 13.48 4.90
N GLU A 157 -5.08 14.20 6.01
CA GLU A 157 -5.36 15.63 6.13
C GLU A 157 -4.48 16.50 5.22
N ALA A 158 -3.24 16.08 5.00
CA ALA A 158 -2.30 16.77 4.12
C ALA A 158 -2.22 16.08 2.75
N SER A 159 -2.23 14.75 2.73
CA SER A 159 -2.08 13.94 1.53
C SER A 159 -3.23 14.16 0.54
N ALA A 160 -4.46 14.40 1.00
CA ALA A 160 -5.59 14.69 0.13
C ALA A 160 -5.35 15.90 -0.79
N HIS A 161 -4.67 16.94 -0.28
CA HIS A 161 -4.38 18.13 -1.07
C HIS A 161 -3.36 17.85 -2.19
N VAL A 162 -2.30 17.13 -1.91
CA VAL A 162 -1.28 16.80 -2.92
C VAL A 162 -1.77 15.74 -3.90
N MET A 163 -2.60 14.81 -3.43
CA MET A 163 -3.28 13.83 -4.28
C MET A 163 -4.20 14.50 -5.32
N SER A 164 -4.88 15.58 -4.96
CA SER A 164 -5.80 16.30 -5.88
C SER A 164 -5.10 16.90 -7.10
N VAL A 165 -3.78 17.08 -7.04
CA VAL A 165 -2.95 17.61 -8.15
C VAL A 165 -1.99 16.56 -8.73
N THR A 166 -2.08 15.31 -8.27
CA THR A 166 -1.25 14.20 -8.74
C THR A 166 -1.87 13.59 -10.01
N PRO A 167 -1.20 13.63 -11.18
CA PRO A 167 -1.79 13.19 -12.44
C PRO A 167 -2.14 11.70 -12.48
N THR A 168 -1.42 10.88 -11.71
CA THR A 168 -1.63 9.43 -11.61
C THR A 168 -2.20 9.04 -10.25
N ALA A 169 -2.94 9.96 -9.59
CA ALA A 169 -3.58 9.70 -8.30
C ALA A 169 -4.38 8.39 -8.32
N HIS A 170 -4.16 7.54 -7.32
CA HIS A 170 -4.76 6.21 -7.25
C HIS A 170 -5.63 6.05 -6.01
N ARG A 171 -5.04 5.88 -4.83
CA ARG A 171 -5.75 5.68 -3.57
C ARG A 171 -5.22 6.62 -2.49
N LEU A 172 -6.12 7.23 -1.73
CA LEU A 172 -5.80 7.96 -0.51
C LEU A 172 -5.91 6.98 0.66
N GLU A 173 -4.81 6.75 1.37
CA GLU A 173 -4.87 5.99 2.61
C GLU A 173 -5.48 6.85 3.72
N PHE A 174 -6.52 6.34 4.34
CA PHE A 174 -7.18 6.99 5.46
C PHE A 174 -6.75 6.36 6.78
N THR A 175 -6.33 7.20 7.72
CA THR A 175 -6.11 6.86 9.12
C THR A 175 -6.73 7.95 10.00
N ASN A 176 -7.21 7.58 11.17
CA ASN A 176 -7.79 8.52 12.14
C ASN A 176 -6.85 8.89 13.28
N TRP A 177 -5.56 8.62 13.12
CA TRP A 177 -4.57 8.79 14.20
C TRP A 177 -4.41 10.23 14.68
N ALA A 178 -4.59 11.20 13.79
CA ALA A 178 -4.50 12.61 14.12
C ALA A 178 -5.77 13.17 14.77
N ASN A 179 -6.90 12.47 14.77
CA ASN A 179 -8.18 12.95 15.30
C ASN A 179 -8.08 13.51 16.72
N PRO A 180 -7.31 12.90 17.69
CA PRO A 180 -7.24 13.42 19.05
C PRO A 180 -6.58 14.80 19.19
N ILE A 181 -5.79 15.23 18.20
CA ILE A 181 -5.08 16.52 18.22
C ILE A 181 -5.68 17.55 17.27
N LEU A 182 -6.67 17.18 16.47
CA LEU A 182 -7.29 18.08 15.51
C LEU A 182 -8.56 18.71 16.08
N THR A 183 -8.70 20.04 15.90
CA THR A 183 -9.93 20.76 16.26
C THR A 183 -11.13 20.31 15.41
N GLN A 184 -10.84 19.97 14.15
CA GLN A 184 -11.82 19.44 13.20
C GLN A 184 -11.20 18.23 12.51
N PRO A 185 -11.46 17.02 12.99
CA PRO A 185 -11.03 15.80 12.33
C PRO A 185 -11.56 15.69 10.90
N LEU A 186 -10.76 15.09 10.02
CA LEU A 186 -11.16 14.80 8.64
C LEU A 186 -12.37 13.85 8.65
N LYS A 187 -13.38 14.18 7.85
CA LYS A 187 -14.55 13.33 7.64
C LYS A 187 -14.56 12.82 6.22
N ILE A 188 -14.92 11.56 6.06
CA ILE A 188 -15.21 10.98 4.75
C ILE A 188 -16.67 11.30 4.45
N GLU A 189 -16.92 12.02 3.35
CA GLU A 189 -18.26 12.30 2.82
C GLU A 189 -18.35 11.60 1.45
N ASN A 190 -19.46 10.89 1.22
CA ASN A 190 -19.76 10.19 -0.05
C ASN A 190 -20.45 11.11 -1.04
#